data_6fd9df20c08a64e0bf2c4550d0be1d9a
#
_entry.id   6fd9df20c08a64e0bf2c4550d0be1d9a
#
_cell.length_a   1.000
_cell.length_b   1.000
_cell.length_c   1.000
_cell.angle_alpha   90.00
_cell.angle_beta   90.00
_cell.angle_gamma   90.00
#
_symmetry.space_group_name_H-M   'P 1'
#
loop_
_entity.id
_entity.type
_entity.pdbx_description
1 polymer ?
#
loop_
_entity_poly.entity_id
_entity_poly.type
_entity_poly.pdbx_seq_one_letter_code
_entity_poly.pdbx_strand_id
1 'polypeptide(L)'
;QFMNMSIIRESQQINLFNQLEEFNSNTCFIDQNEKKISYKSIINNSKKITHELEPRSLVFNLTNNHIESLTSYMGFFRKGLVQILLDPKINYILLQKLINTYSPEYIYLPIVRNEKFKNYSIMNKFNVYKILKISKTKKYSVYKNLALLLTTSGSTGSKKFVRISYENIHNNTKNIIKYLKINQSHKTITTMPP
;
A
#
# COMPACT_ATOMS: atom_id res chain seq x y z
N GLN A 1 -2.64 34.10 -33.22
CA GLN A 1 -2.41 34.16 -31.76
C GLN A 1 -2.72 32.77 -31.16
N PHE A 2 -1.88 31.81 -31.52
CA PHE A 2 -1.85 30.48 -30.89
C PHE A 2 -0.56 30.38 -30.12
N MET A 3 -0.64 30.70 -28.84
CA MET A 3 0.50 30.59 -27.95
C MET A 3 0.16 29.74 -26.74
N ASN A 4 0.94 28.68 -26.57
CA ASN A 4 1.15 27.94 -25.34
C ASN A 4 0.02 27.06 -24.78
N MET A 5 -0.22 25.94 -25.42
CA MET A 5 -0.73 24.74 -24.77
C MET A 5 0.29 23.59 -24.74
N SER A 6 1.55 23.88 -24.43
CA SER A 6 2.61 22.86 -24.36
C SER A 6 3.45 22.93 -23.06
N ILE A 7 2.84 23.36 -21.96
CA ILE A 7 3.28 22.93 -20.64
C ILE A 7 2.23 21.93 -20.17
N ILE A 8 2.22 20.77 -20.80
CA ILE A 8 1.61 19.60 -20.21
C ILE A 8 2.44 19.34 -18.98
N ARG A 9 1.87 19.76 -17.86
CA ARG A 9 2.22 19.41 -16.50
C ARG A 9 2.81 18.02 -16.51
N GLU A 10 4.04 17.87 -16.05
CA GLU A 10 4.56 16.58 -15.59
C GLU A 10 3.43 15.91 -14.86
N SER A 11 2.97 14.78 -15.35
CA SER A 11 1.75 14.12 -14.94
C SER A 11 1.79 13.95 -13.41
N GLN A 12 1.05 14.80 -12.70
CA GLN A 12 0.74 14.51 -11.31
C GLN A 12 0.17 13.10 -11.31
N GLN A 13 0.89 12.20 -10.72
CA GLN A 13 0.55 10.79 -10.67
C GLN A 13 -0.86 10.70 -10.07
N ILE A 14 -1.84 10.28 -10.87
CA ILE A 14 -3.24 10.17 -10.44
C ILE A 14 -3.26 9.20 -9.26
N ASN A 15 -3.40 9.73 -8.07
CA ASN A 15 -3.44 8.95 -6.85
C ASN A 15 -4.79 9.20 -6.16
N LEU A 16 -5.65 8.19 -6.17
CA LEU A 16 -7.00 8.24 -5.58
C LEU A 16 -7.00 8.68 -4.11
N PHE A 17 -5.90 8.43 -3.40
CA PHE A 17 -5.80 8.75 -1.98
C PHE A 17 -5.33 10.17 -1.69
N ASN A 18 -5.03 11.00 -2.70
CA ASN A 18 -4.59 12.38 -2.48
C ASN A 18 -5.74 13.32 -2.06
N GLN A 19 -6.98 12.96 -2.39
CA GLN A 19 -8.17 13.77 -2.10
C GLN A 19 -8.83 13.44 -0.75
N LEU A 20 -8.23 12.55 0.06
CA LEU A 20 -8.86 12.11 1.31
C LEU A 20 -9.03 13.23 2.34
N GLU A 21 -8.23 14.30 2.26
CA GLU A 21 -8.33 15.47 3.12
C GLU A 21 -9.68 16.20 2.97
N GLU A 22 -10.34 16.11 1.83
CA GLU A 22 -11.67 16.69 1.60
C GLU A 22 -12.75 16.05 2.48
N PHE A 23 -12.50 14.85 2.99
CA PHE A 23 -13.44 14.06 3.79
C PHE A 23 -13.04 13.95 5.26
N ASN A 24 -12.19 14.82 5.76
CA ASN A 24 -11.53 14.71 7.08
C ASN A 24 -12.46 14.34 8.24
N SER A 25 -13.66 14.92 8.32
CA SER A 25 -14.64 14.68 9.40
C SER A 25 -15.48 13.41 9.20
N ASN A 26 -15.48 12.86 7.97
CA ASN A 26 -16.32 11.71 7.66
C ASN A 26 -15.72 10.43 8.23
N THR A 27 -16.59 9.46 8.52
CA THR A 27 -16.17 8.11 8.92
C THR A 27 -15.58 7.38 7.70
N CYS A 28 -14.36 6.92 7.85
CA CYS A 28 -13.66 6.12 6.83
C CYS A 28 -13.87 4.60 7.06
N PHE A 29 -13.70 4.17 8.32
CA PHE A 29 -13.87 2.77 8.72
C PHE A 29 -14.70 2.66 10.00
N ILE A 30 -15.34 1.51 10.13
CA ILE A 30 -15.99 1.08 11.39
C ILE A 30 -15.34 -0.27 11.70
N ASP A 31 -14.72 -0.41 12.87
CA ASP A 31 -14.07 -1.64 13.27
C ASP A 31 -15.10 -2.68 13.83
N GLN A 32 -14.62 -3.87 14.16
CA GLN A 32 -15.44 -4.94 14.72
C GLN A 32 -16.10 -4.61 16.07
N ASN A 33 -15.63 -3.56 16.76
CA ASN A 33 -16.19 -3.07 18.04
C ASN A 33 -17.07 -1.82 17.80
N GLU A 34 -17.54 -1.61 16.58
CA GLU A 34 -18.35 -0.46 16.15
C GLU A 34 -17.66 0.91 16.30
N LYS A 35 -16.35 0.93 16.57
CA LYS A 35 -15.59 2.16 16.68
C LYS A 35 -15.43 2.82 15.30
N LYS A 36 -15.93 4.05 15.19
CA LYS A 36 -15.80 4.87 13.98
C LYS A 36 -14.42 5.51 13.91
N ILE A 37 -13.78 5.39 12.76
CA ILE A 37 -12.46 5.93 12.46
C ILE A 37 -12.57 6.90 11.30
N SER A 38 -12.22 8.17 11.53
CA SER A 38 -12.35 9.22 10.53
C SER A 38 -11.24 9.19 9.49
N TYR A 39 -11.47 9.78 8.31
CA TYR A 39 -10.43 10.02 7.30
C TYR A 39 -9.25 10.79 7.90
N LYS A 40 -9.49 11.82 8.72
CA LYS A 40 -8.42 12.56 9.42
C LYS A 40 -7.51 11.66 10.23
N SER A 41 -8.09 10.70 10.96
CA SER A 41 -7.33 9.74 11.77
C SER A 41 -6.46 8.84 10.87
N ILE A 42 -7.02 8.31 9.78
CA ILE A 42 -6.29 7.47 8.81
C ILE A 42 -5.15 8.26 8.17
N ILE A 43 -5.40 9.49 7.74
CA ILE A 43 -4.40 10.36 7.12
C ILE A 43 -3.25 10.62 8.09
N ASN A 44 -3.55 11.00 9.33
CA ASN A 44 -2.53 11.29 10.32
C ASN A 44 -1.69 10.06 10.68
N ASN A 45 -2.34 8.90 10.85
CA ASN A 45 -1.63 7.66 11.13
C ASN A 45 -0.81 7.18 9.92
N SER A 46 -1.33 7.33 8.69
CA SER A 46 -0.58 7.01 7.48
C SER A 46 0.67 7.89 7.34
N LYS A 47 0.58 9.19 7.66
CA LYS A 47 1.73 10.10 7.69
C LYS A 47 2.79 9.64 8.70
N LYS A 48 2.39 9.21 9.91
CA LYS A 48 3.32 8.67 10.91
C LYS A 48 4.04 7.41 10.42
N ILE A 49 3.31 6.51 9.74
CA ILE A 49 3.88 5.27 9.20
C ILE A 49 4.91 5.59 8.10
N THR A 50 4.64 6.61 7.27
CA THR A 50 5.41 6.86 6.04
C THR A 50 6.42 8.02 6.16
N HIS A 51 6.54 8.67 7.32
CA HIS A 51 7.32 9.89 7.51
C HIS A 51 8.75 9.76 6.97
N GLU A 52 9.46 8.70 7.35
CA GLU A 52 10.87 8.48 7.01
C GLU A 52 11.08 7.55 5.80
N LEU A 53 9.99 7.21 5.08
CA LEU A 53 10.09 6.31 3.94
C LEU A 53 10.38 7.09 2.65
N GLU A 54 11.26 6.51 1.82
CA GLU A 54 11.63 7.09 0.54
C GLU A 54 10.57 6.77 -0.54
N PRO A 55 10.06 7.77 -1.27
CA PRO A 55 9.19 7.54 -2.42
C PRO A 55 9.85 6.60 -3.45
N ARG A 56 9.03 5.85 -4.15
CA ARG A 56 9.45 4.88 -5.18
C ARG A 56 10.26 3.69 -4.67
N SER A 57 10.39 3.54 -3.35
CA SER A 57 10.92 2.31 -2.74
C SER A 57 9.92 1.16 -2.81
N LEU A 58 10.43 -0.06 -2.83
CA LEU A 58 9.64 -1.28 -2.76
C LEU A 58 9.38 -1.65 -1.30
N VAL A 59 8.12 -1.87 -0.95
CA VAL A 59 7.71 -2.34 0.38
C VAL A 59 6.96 -3.66 0.29
N PHE A 60 7.36 -4.64 1.10
CA PHE A 60 6.52 -5.81 1.38
C PHE A 60 5.54 -5.43 2.48
N ASN A 61 4.26 -5.43 2.12
CA ASN A 61 3.19 -5.08 3.04
C ASN A 61 2.38 -6.35 3.38
N LEU A 62 2.61 -6.88 4.59
CA LEU A 62 1.93 -8.07 5.09
C LEU A 62 0.57 -7.65 5.66
N THR A 63 -0.45 -7.68 4.82
CA THR A 63 -1.75 -7.06 5.07
C THR A 63 -2.84 -8.03 5.50
N ASN A 64 -3.69 -7.57 6.41
CA ASN A 64 -4.95 -8.20 6.79
C ASN A 64 -6.03 -7.11 6.94
N ASN A 65 -7.21 -7.46 7.44
CA ASN A 65 -8.31 -6.49 7.66
C ASN A 65 -8.14 -5.62 8.92
N HIS A 66 -6.98 -5.62 9.56
CA HIS A 66 -6.72 -4.74 10.71
C HIS A 66 -6.53 -3.29 10.25
N ILE A 67 -7.03 -2.33 11.05
CA ILE A 67 -7.01 -0.91 10.70
C ILE A 67 -5.60 -0.36 10.41
N GLU A 68 -4.57 -0.80 11.13
CA GLU A 68 -3.18 -0.38 10.85
C GLU A 68 -2.70 -0.88 9.48
N SER A 69 -3.10 -2.09 9.09
CA SER A 69 -2.80 -2.66 7.78
C SER A 69 -3.45 -1.84 6.66
N LEU A 70 -4.73 -1.49 6.79
CA LEU A 70 -5.43 -0.65 5.83
C LEU A 70 -4.85 0.77 5.79
N THR A 71 -4.47 1.32 6.95
CA THR A 71 -3.82 2.63 7.05
C THR A 71 -2.47 2.65 6.35
N SER A 72 -1.66 1.59 6.52
CA SER A 72 -0.36 1.48 5.84
C SER A 72 -0.52 1.35 4.33
N TYR A 73 -1.48 0.55 3.87
CA TYR A 73 -1.80 0.41 2.45
C TYR A 73 -2.09 1.77 1.80
N MET A 74 -2.97 2.57 2.40
CA MET A 74 -3.30 3.91 1.92
C MET A 74 -2.10 4.86 2.04
N GLY A 75 -1.35 4.79 3.13
CA GLY A 75 -0.17 5.62 3.37
C GLY A 75 0.94 5.37 2.36
N PHE A 76 1.23 4.12 2.05
CA PHE A 76 2.25 3.77 1.05
C PHE A 76 1.85 4.24 -0.34
N PHE A 77 0.56 4.15 -0.71
CA PHE A 77 0.08 4.75 -1.95
C PHE A 77 0.29 6.26 -1.99
N ARG A 78 -0.11 6.97 -0.93
CA ARG A 78 0.03 8.43 -0.84
C ARG A 78 1.48 8.87 -0.91
N LYS A 79 2.39 8.10 -0.29
CA LYS A 79 3.84 8.38 -0.30
C LYS A 79 4.49 8.00 -1.64
N GLY A 80 3.79 7.25 -2.48
CA GLY A 80 4.31 6.81 -3.79
C GLY A 80 5.24 5.60 -3.71
N LEU A 81 5.12 4.75 -2.67
CA LEU A 81 5.84 3.49 -2.61
C LEU A 81 5.20 2.46 -3.55
N VAL A 82 6.00 1.51 -4.00
CA VAL A 82 5.52 0.31 -4.71
C VAL A 82 5.29 -0.80 -3.69
N GLN A 83 4.10 -1.36 -3.66
CA GLN A 83 3.73 -2.37 -2.68
C GLN A 83 3.68 -3.77 -3.28
N ILE A 84 4.21 -4.76 -2.56
CA ILE A 84 3.85 -6.16 -2.73
C ILE A 84 2.98 -6.55 -1.54
N LEU A 85 1.71 -6.86 -1.82
CA LEU A 85 0.77 -7.32 -0.79
C LEU A 85 0.99 -8.81 -0.53
N LEU A 86 1.18 -9.16 0.73
CA LEU A 86 1.44 -10.53 1.16
C LEU A 86 0.54 -10.89 2.34
N ASP A 87 0.15 -12.17 2.40
CA ASP A 87 -0.54 -12.70 3.57
C ASP A 87 0.36 -12.59 4.82
N PRO A 88 -0.09 -12.02 5.94
CA PRO A 88 0.69 -11.96 7.18
C PRO A 88 1.02 -13.34 7.76
N LYS A 89 0.32 -14.40 7.34
CA LYS A 89 0.61 -15.80 7.69
C LYS A 89 1.55 -16.50 6.70
N ILE A 90 2.10 -15.79 5.71
CA ILE A 90 3.03 -16.35 4.75
C ILE A 90 4.16 -17.11 5.46
N ASN A 91 4.47 -18.32 4.96
CA ASN A 91 5.54 -19.13 5.51
C ASN A 91 6.89 -18.37 5.45
N TYR A 92 7.69 -18.48 6.51
CA TYR A 92 8.99 -17.79 6.63
C TYR A 92 9.94 -18.11 5.48
N ILE A 93 10.06 -19.38 5.06
CA ILE A 93 10.96 -19.80 3.98
C ILE A 93 10.56 -19.11 2.67
N LEU A 94 9.25 -19.06 2.39
CA LEU A 94 8.74 -18.40 1.19
C LEU A 94 8.97 -16.87 1.26
N LEU A 95 8.70 -16.27 2.41
CA LEU A 95 8.95 -14.83 2.61
C LEU A 95 10.44 -14.51 2.43
N GLN A 96 11.34 -15.33 3.00
CA GLN A 96 12.78 -15.16 2.83
C GLN A 96 13.22 -15.30 1.35
N LYS A 97 12.62 -16.25 0.62
CA LYS A 97 12.87 -16.41 -0.81
C LYS A 97 12.44 -15.17 -1.60
N LEU A 98 11.26 -14.61 -1.28
CA LEU A 98 10.78 -13.37 -1.91
C LEU A 98 11.67 -12.17 -1.58
N ILE A 99 12.11 -12.04 -0.32
CA ILE A 99 13.06 -11.00 0.11
C ILE A 99 14.37 -11.10 -0.68
N ASN A 100 14.92 -12.28 -0.83
CA ASN A 100 16.17 -12.51 -1.58
C ASN A 100 16.02 -12.18 -3.07
N THR A 101 14.83 -12.45 -3.63
CA THR A 101 14.54 -12.19 -5.05
C THR A 101 14.30 -10.73 -5.36
N TYR A 102 13.49 -10.06 -4.53
CA TYR A 102 13.01 -8.70 -4.81
C TYR A 102 13.73 -7.62 -3.99
N SER A 103 14.44 -7.99 -2.94
CA SER A 103 15.22 -7.09 -2.07
C SER A 103 14.46 -5.81 -1.71
N PRO A 104 13.25 -5.89 -1.09
CA PRO A 104 12.47 -4.71 -0.76
C PRO A 104 13.25 -3.81 0.21
N GLU A 105 13.14 -2.50 0.06
CA GLU A 105 13.73 -1.54 0.98
C GLU A 105 13.07 -1.60 2.36
N TYR A 106 11.79 -1.91 2.38
CA TYR A 106 11.01 -1.98 3.61
C TYR A 106 10.17 -3.25 3.68
N ILE A 107 9.97 -3.73 4.92
CA ILE A 107 9.02 -4.80 5.23
C ILE A 107 8.12 -4.30 6.34
N TYR A 108 6.82 -4.20 6.08
CA TYR A 108 5.79 -3.86 7.05
C TYR A 108 5.03 -5.13 7.44
N LEU A 109 5.10 -5.51 8.71
CA LEU A 109 4.59 -6.80 9.18
C LEU A 109 4.08 -6.71 10.62
N PRO A 110 3.17 -7.65 11.03
CA PRO A 110 2.69 -7.72 12.41
C PRO A 110 3.83 -7.86 13.41
N ILE A 111 3.70 -7.22 14.58
CA ILE A 111 4.72 -7.28 15.67
C ILE A 111 4.96 -8.72 16.15
N VAL A 112 3.90 -9.55 16.17
CA VAL A 112 3.98 -10.96 16.60
C VAL A 112 4.91 -11.80 15.73
N ARG A 113 5.23 -11.35 14.53
CA ARG A 113 6.24 -11.98 13.67
C ARG A 113 7.63 -11.59 14.15
N ASN A 114 8.32 -12.53 14.80
CA ASN A 114 9.61 -12.30 15.45
C ASN A 114 10.82 -12.78 14.63
N GLU A 115 10.59 -13.19 13.39
CA GLU A 115 11.66 -13.65 12.50
C GLU A 115 12.68 -12.53 12.24
N LYS A 116 13.95 -12.92 12.23
CA LYS A 116 15.06 -12.04 11.89
C LYS A 116 15.40 -12.21 10.41
N PHE A 117 15.47 -11.13 9.68
CA PHE A 117 15.88 -11.11 8.29
C PHE A 117 17.28 -10.49 8.18
N LYS A 118 18.17 -11.16 7.44
CA LYS A 118 19.54 -10.69 7.22
C LYS A 118 19.51 -9.29 6.61
N ASN A 119 20.31 -8.38 7.14
CA ASN A 119 20.44 -6.99 6.69
C ASN A 119 19.20 -6.10 6.93
N TYR A 120 18.21 -6.56 7.69
CA TYR A 120 17.07 -5.72 8.11
C TYR A 120 17.13 -5.43 9.58
N SER A 121 16.81 -4.18 9.95
CA SER A 121 16.62 -3.74 11.32
C SER A 121 15.26 -3.11 11.52
N ILE A 122 14.75 -3.11 12.73
CA ILE A 122 13.52 -2.42 13.08
C ILE A 122 13.77 -0.92 12.95
N MET A 123 13.00 -0.28 12.07
CA MET A 123 13.00 1.16 11.89
C MET A 123 12.01 1.82 12.84
N ASN A 124 10.78 1.27 12.92
CA ASN A 124 9.74 1.79 13.81
C ASN A 124 8.76 0.68 14.21
N LYS A 125 8.06 0.89 15.34
CA LYS A 125 6.98 0.03 15.84
C LYS A 125 5.73 0.88 16.03
N PHE A 126 4.59 0.29 15.69
CA PHE A 126 3.26 0.84 15.89
C PHE A 126 2.50 -0.06 16.88
N ASN A 127 1.19 0.03 16.96
CA ASN A 127 0.41 -0.77 17.92
C ASN A 127 0.58 -2.29 17.70
N VAL A 128 0.24 -2.77 16.51
CA VAL A 128 0.27 -4.20 16.16
C VAL A 128 1.17 -4.52 14.96
N TYR A 129 1.80 -3.52 14.35
CA TYR A 129 2.72 -3.63 13.23
C TYR A 129 4.08 -3.01 13.53
N LYS A 130 5.08 -3.42 12.78
CA LYS A 130 6.42 -2.83 12.74
C LYS A 130 6.89 -2.69 11.31
N ILE A 131 7.80 -1.75 11.09
CA ILE A 131 8.48 -1.58 9.82
C ILE A 131 9.97 -1.91 9.98
N LEU A 132 10.48 -2.71 9.06
CA LEU A 132 11.89 -3.03 8.96
C LEU A 132 12.48 -2.30 7.76
N LYS A 133 13.72 -1.85 7.88
CA LYS A 133 14.50 -1.24 6.80
C LYS A 133 15.74 -2.08 6.52
N ILE A 134 16.09 -2.25 5.24
CA ILE A 134 17.34 -2.89 4.85
C ILE A 134 18.52 -1.94 5.06
N SER A 135 19.63 -2.48 5.58
CA SER A 135 20.85 -1.68 5.86
C SER A 135 21.62 -1.29 4.59
N LYS A 136 21.51 -2.08 3.53
CA LYS A 136 22.15 -1.81 2.23
C LYS A 136 21.15 -1.99 1.11
N THR A 137 20.77 -0.91 0.44
CA THR A 137 19.85 -0.93 -0.70
C THR A 137 20.62 -1.14 -2.00
N LYS A 138 20.22 -2.13 -2.80
CA LYS A 138 20.42 -2.03 -4.24
C LYS A 138 19.32 -1.12 -4.77
N LYS A 139 19.66 0.07 -5.24
CA LYS A 139 18.67 0.95 -5.88
C LYS A 139 18.24 0.31 -7.19
N TYR A 140 17.01 -0.19 -7.24
CA TYR A 140 16.37 -0.57 -8.49
C TYR A 140 15.64 0.64 -9.05
N SER A 141 15.76 0.84 -10.38
CA SER A 141 14.87 1.79 -11.04
C SER A 141 13.49 1.14 -11.18
N VAL A 142 12.56 1.55 -10.36
CA VAL A 142 11.18 1.09 -10.42
C VAL A 142 10.44 1.88 -11.50
N TYR A 143 9.68 1.18 -12.37
CA TYR A 143 8.89 1.82 -13.42
C TYR A 143 7.99 2.93 -12.86
N LYS A 144 8.06 4.14 -13.47
CA LYS A 144 7.48 5.40 -12.95
C LYS A 144 6.01 5.26 -12.49
N ASN A 145 5.18 4.54 -13.22
CA ASN A 145 3.75 4.41 -12.94
C ASN A 145 3.37 3.16 -12.13
N LEU A 146 4.35 2.32 -11.76
CA LEU A 146 4.07 1.11 -10.98
C LEU A 146 3.60 1.47 -9.58
N ALA A 147 2.48 0.90 -9.14
CA ALA A 147 1.87 1.12 -7.84
C ALA A 147 1.85 -0.16 -6.99
N LEU A 148 1.44 -1.28 -7.60
CA LEU A 148 1.30 -2.56 -6.93
C LEU A 148 1.92 -3.70 -7.73
N LEU A 149 2.34 -4.71 -6.99
CA LEU A 149 2.67 -6.04 -7.49
C LEU A 149 1.79 -7.04 -6.75
N LEU A 150 0.87 -7.68 -7.47
CA LEU A 150 -0.04 -8.68 -6.92
C LEU A 150 0.36 -10.09 -7.34
N THR A 151 0.29 -11.04 -6.42
CA THR A 151 0.52 -12.44 -6.72
C THR A 151 -0.60 -13.01 -7.57
N THR A 152 -0.27 -13.76 -8.60
CA THR A 152 -1.26 -14.62 -9.26
C THR A 152 -1.34 -15.95 -8.53
N SER A 153 -2.51 -16.57 -8.54
CA SER A 153 -2.75 -17.93 -8.03
C SER A 153 -2.12 -18.98 -8.97
N GLY A 154 -0.81 -18.85 -9.24
CA GLY A 154 -0.11 -19.76 -10.15
C GLY A 154 0.03 -21.16 -9.59
N SER A 155 -0.53 -22.16 -10.28
CA SER A 155 -0.41 -23.60 -10.00
C SER A 155 1.02 -24.15 -10.14
N THR A 156 1.99 -23.35 -10.55
CA THR A 156 3.35 -23.79 -10.95
C THR A 156 4.45 -23.46 -9.94
N GLY A 157 4.15 -23.27 -8.66
CA GLY A 157 5.16 -23.14 -7.59
C GLY A 157 6.03 -21.86 -7.60
N SER A 158 6.12 -21.13 -8.69
CA SER A 158 6.78 -19.82 -8.74
C SER A 158 5.72 -18.72 -8.72
N LYS A 159 5.65 -17.96 -7.65
CA LYS A 159 4.74 -16.80 -7.57
C LYS A 159 5.16 -15.75 -8.61
N LYS A 160 4.39 -15.64 -9.67
CA LYS A 160 4.51 -14.53 -10.62
C LYS A 160 3.74 -13.34 -10.09
N PHE A 161 4.29 -12.14 -10.27
CA PHE A 161 3.61 -10.90 -9.89
C PHE A 161 3.07 -10.19 -11.12
N VAL A 162 1.82 -9.75 -11.03
CA VAL A 162 1.22 -8.83 -12.00
C VAL A 162 1.55 -7.41 -11.59
N ARG A 163 2.03 -6.62 -12.54
CA ARG A 163 2.32 -5.20 -12.37
C ARG A 163 1.06 -4.38 -12.58
N ILE A 164 0.69 -3.58 -11.59
CA ILE A 164 -0.49 -2.71 -11.62
C ILE A 164 -0.02 -1.27 -11.45
N SER A 165 -0.39 -0.43 -12.42
CA SER A 165 -0.09 1.00 -12.38
C SER A 165 -1.13 1.77 -11.57
N TYR A 166 -0.82 3.01 -11.18
CA TYR A 166 -1.79 3.94 -10.59
C TYR A 166 -2.98 4.18 -11.52
N GLU A 167 -2.74 4.26 -12.81
CA GLU A 167 -3.77 4.43 -13.83
C GLU A 167 -4.71 3.22 -13.90
N ASN A 168 -4.17 2.00 -13.85
CA ASN A 168 -4.99 0.78 -13.79
C ASN A 168 -5.94 0.81 -12.59
N ILE A 169 -5.42 1.17 -11.39
CA ILE A 169 -6.24 1.26 -10.18
C ILE A 169 -7.33 2.31 -10.36
N HIS A 170 -6.96 3.51 -10.83
CA HIS A 170 -7.90 4.62 -11.02
C HIS A 170 -9.03 4.25 -11.99
N ASN A 171 -8.70 3.74 -13.18
CA ASN A 171 -9.67 3.39 -14.19
C ASN A 171 -10.58 2.24 -13.75
N ASN A 172 -9.99 1.20 -13.12
CA ASN A 172 -10.78 0.09 -12.59
C ASN A 172 -11.75 0.56 -11.50
N THR A 173 -11.29 1.39 -10.57
CA THR A 173 -12.13 1.96 -9.50
C THR A 173 -13.28 2.77 -10.08
N LYS A 174 -13.02 3.65 -11.07
CA LYS A 174 -14.07 4.42 -11.74
C LYS A 174 -15.13 3.52 -12.40
N ASN A 175 -14.68 2.47 -13.09
CA ASN A 175 -15.57 1.54 -13.76
C ASN A 175 -16.44 0.77 -12.75
N ILE A 176 -15.87 0.31 -11.63
CA ILE A 176 -16.60 -0.37 -10.56
C ILE A 176 -17.64 0.57 -9.96
N ILE A 177 -17.27 1.80 -9.61
CA ILE A 177 -18.19 2.81 -9.05
C ILE A 177 -19.36 3.05 -10.00
N LYS A 178 -19.08 3.23 -11.30
CA LYS A 178 -20.11 3.44 -12.32
C LYS A 178 -21.02 2.22 -12.47
N TYR A 179 -20.44 1.04 -12.56
CA TYR A 179 -21.20 -0.22 -12.75
C TYR A 179 -22.11 -0.53 -11.56
N LEU A 180 -21.57 -0.44 -10.34
CA LEU A 180 -22.31 -0.71 -9.11
C LEU A 180 -23.11 0.50 -8.60
N LYS A 181 -23.06 1.65 -9.30
CA LYS A 181 -23.74 2.91 -8.93
C LYS A 181 -23.40 3.34 -7.49
N ILE A 182 -22.14 3.14 -7.07
CA ILE A 182 -21.69 3.47 -5.71
C ILE A 182 -21.73 5.00 -5.51
N ASN A 183 -22.27 5.43 -4.39
CA ASN A 183 -22.31 6.83 -3.98
C ASN A 183 -21.97 6.98 -2.47
N GLN A 184 -21.98 8.19 -1.97
CA GLN A 184 -21.57 8.53 -0.59
C GLN A 184 -22.43 7.90 0.52
N SER A 185 -23.65 7.45 0.22
CA SER A 185 -24.53 6.79 1.20
C SER A 185 -24.22 5.32 1.42
N HIS A 186 -23.45 4.71 0.51
CA HIS A 186 -23.15 3.29 0.59
C HIS A 186 -22.12 2.98 1.68
N LYS A 187 -22.39 1.90 2.40
CA LYS A 187 -21.44 1.25 3.33
C LYS A 187 -21.09 -0.12 2.79
N THR A 188 -19.84 -0.49 2.87
CA THR A 188 -19.34 -1.79 2.38
C THR A 188 -18.68 -2.55 3.53
N ILE A 189 -18.69 -3.87 3.44
CA ILE A 189 -18.00 -4.77 4.37
C ILE A 189 -16.83 -5.39 3.65
N THR A 190 -15.64 -5.33 4.25
CA THR A 190 -14.48 -6.07 3.79
C THR A 190 -14.46 -7.44 4.44
N THR A 191 -14.62 -8.49 3.65
CA THR A 191 -14.61 -9.89 4.13
C THR A 191 -13.31 -10.61 3.78
N MET A 192 -12.60 -10.12 2.78
CA MET A 192 -11.30 -10.65 2.36
C MET A 192 -10.19 -9.64 2.72
N PRO A 193 -8.97 -10.11 3.04
CA PRO A 193 -7.82 -9.23 3.21
C PRO A 193 -7.50 -8.49 1.90
N PRO A 194 -6.92 -7.30 2.00
CA PRO A 194 -6.49 -6.52 0.85
C PRO A 194 -5.39 -7.19 0.04
#